data_175bd9edd3f9bd416fe93f699324e44b
#
_entry.id   175bd9edd3f9bd416fe93f699324e44b
#
_cell.length_a   1.000
_cell.length_b   1.000
_cell.length_c   1.000
_cell.angle_alpha   90.00
_cell.angle_beta   90.00
_cell.angle_gamma   90.00
#
_symmetry.space_group_name_H-M   'P 1'
#
loop_
_entity.id
_entity.type
_entity.pdbx_description
1 polymer ?
#
loop_
_entity_poly.entity_id
_entity_poly.type
_entity_poly.pdbx_seq_one_letter_code
_entity_poly.pdbx_strand_id
1 'polypeptide(L)'
;MKRNEEIIDAVDHLAEKSLKFLQELVKTPSLEGDEKNCQLIINEKFHSMGLTVDMWDLPDEELKKHPAYVPTDYTYKNRPNVSGKLEGTGGGKSLMFLGHVDVVPTGPEETWELSPWSGEYIDGKVYGRGSCDMKGGLVSMILAIESLQKLGLKMKGEVYLHSIIDEEAGGNGTLACLLRGYRADACVQPEPSGLKRISISGRGAQFFRIIVPGQSGGTEYKHSLINPITKGLEVFQAVEAFSIMRESETSHPLYESITTKVPTGICKFHAGEWPSTVAEQAVLEGTLECLPNEDIHEIKSRFKSYIEEWSRKDSWFNDNPLILEWFGLWFES
;
A
#
# COMPACT_ATOMS: atom_id res chain seq x y z
N MET A 1 26.42 -4.44 -27.14
CA MET A 1 26.63 -2.99 -27.01
C MET A 1 25.70 -2.21 -27.96
N LYS A 2 25.82 -2.29 -29.28
CA LYS A 2 25.01 -1.53 -30.25
C LYS A 2 23.49 -1.62 -30.01
N ARG A 3 22.94 -2.80 -29.68
CA ARG A 3 21.50 -2.99 -29.42
C ARG A 3 21.01 -2.30 -28.12
N ASN A 4 21.88 -2.21 -27.12
CA ASN A 4 21.52 -1.49 -25.88
C ASN A 4 21.49 0.02 -26.10
N GLU A 5 22.38 0.54 -26.92
CA GLU A 5 22.38 1.97 -27.31
C GLU A 5 21.10 2.33 -28.08
N GLU A 6 20.68 1.49 -29.04
CA GLU A 6 19.42 1.67 -29.79
C GLU A 6 18.18 1.67 -28.86
N ILE A 7 18.18 0.83 -27.80
CA ILE A 7 17.09 0.81 -26.81
C ILE A 7 17.09 2.09 -25.97
N ILE A 8 18.27 2.54 -25.51
CA ILE A 8 18.40 3.78 -24.74
C ILE A 8 17.93 4.97 -25.57
N ASP A 9 18.38 5.07 -26.82
CA ASP A 9 17.96 6.11 -27.76
C ASP A 9 16.42 6.10 -27.98
N ALA A 10 15.81 4.93 -28.05
CA ALA A 10 14.36 4.81 -28.18
C ALA A 10 13.61 5.27 -26.91
N VAL A 11 14.15 4.97 -25.71
CA VAL A 11 13.65 5.44 -24.41
C VAL A 11 13.74 6.97 -24.35
N ASP A 12 14.90 7.55 -24.66
CA ASP A 12 15.13 9.00 -24.65
C ASP A 12 14.18 9.73 -25.61
N HIS A 13 13.96 9.15 -26.78
CA HIS A 13 13.02 9.70 -27.77
C HIS A 13 11.56 9.70 -27.31
N LEU A 14 11.16 8.76 -26.45
CA LEU A 14 9.80 8.67 -25.90
C LEU A 14 9.67 9.35 -24.53
N ALA A 15 10.76 9.79 -23.94
CA ALA A 15 10.79 10.30 -22.55
C ALA A 15 9.83 11.46 -22.32
N GLU A 16 9.79 12.46 -23.22
CA GLU A 16 8.89 13.61 -23.07
C GLU A 16 7.41 13.20 -23.12
N LYS A 17 7.04 12.28 -24.01
CA LYS A 17 5.67 11.74 -24.09
C LYS A 17 5.30 10.99 -22.82
N SER A 18 6.21 10.17 -22.31
CA SER A 18 6.00 9.39 -21.08
C SER A 18 5.94 10.28 -19.85
N LEU A 19 6.73 11.36 -19.82
CA LEU A 19 6.66 12.37 -18.77
C LEU A 19 5.29 13.06 -18.73
N LYS A 20 4.76 13.48 -19.89
CA LYS A 20 3.42 14.07 -20.00
C LYS A 20 2.33 13.08 -19.52
N PHE A 21 2.49 11.80 -19.85
CA PHE A 21 1.59 10.76 -19.39
C PHE A 21 1.64 10.56 -17.86
N LEU A 22 2.84 10.58 -17.26
CA LEU A 22 2.98 10.57 -15.80
C LEU A 22 2.30 11.79 -15.17
N GLN A 23 2.51 12.99 -15.74
CA GLN A 23 1.84 14.20 -15.24
C GLN A 23 0.31 14.08 -15.28
N GLU A 24 -0.25 13.49 -16.33
CA GLU A 24 -1.69 13.23 -16.46
C GLU A 24 -2.19 12.27 -15.36
N LEU A 25 -1.48 11.16 -15.13
CA LEU A 25 -1.82 10.22 -14.07
C LEU A 25 -1.76 10.87 -12.67
N VAL A 26 -0.74 11.69 -12.40
CA VAL A 26 -0.60 12.39 -11.11
C VAL A 26 -1.71 13.43 -10.91
N LYS A 27 -2.10 14.13 -11.98
CA LYS A 27 -3.24 15.09 -11.97
C LYS A 27 -4.60 14.42 -11.77
N THR A 28 -4.68 13.12 -11.95
CA THR A 28 -5.90 12.35 -11.74
C THR A 28 -5.86 11.71 -10.36
N PRO A 29 -6.63 12.21 -9.39
CA PRO A 29 -6.75 11.60 -8.07
C PRO A 29 -7.15 10.13 -8.19
N SER A 30 -6.55 9.30 -7.35
CA SER A 30 -6.83 7.86 -7.29
C SER A 30 -6.64 7.34 -5.87
N LEU A 31 -7.24 8.06 -4.91
CA LEU A 31 -7.34 7.58 -3.54
C LEU A 31 -8.06 6.25 -3.51
N GLU A 32 -7.83 5.47 -2.48
CA GLU A 32 -8.54 4.22 -2.29
C GLU A 32 -10.06 4.44 -2.33
N GLY A 33 -10.74 3.72 -3.22
CA GLY A 33 -12.17 3.87 -3.52
C GLY A 33 -12.48 4.73 -4.75
N ASP A 34 -11.54 5.53 -5.29
CA ASP A 34 -11.73 6.45 -6.42
C ASP A 34 -10.69 6.29 -7.54
N GLU A 35 -10.26 5.07 -7.82
CA GLU A 35 -9.20 4.76 -8.78
C GLU A 35 -9.70 4.74 -10.24
N LYS A 36 -11.01 4.65 -10.45
CA LYS A 36 -11.63 4.39 -11.76
C LYS A 36 -11.15 5.33 -12.86
N ASN A 37 -11.06 6.63 -12.60
CA ASN A 37 -10.68 7.61 -13.63
C ASN A 37 -9.22 7.41 -14.06
N CYS A 38 -8.33 7.08 -13.13
CA CYS A 38 -6.96 6.75 -13.44
C CYS A 38 -6.86 5.47 -14.26
N GLN A 39 -7.65 4.45 -13.92
CA GLN A 39 -7.71 3.18 -14.67
C GLN A 39 -8.28 3.34 -16.09
N LEU A 40 -9.21 4.26 -16.31
CA LEU A 40 -9.70 4.58 -17.66
C LEU A 40 -8.58 5.13 -18.55
N ILE A 41 -7.74 6.02 -18.03
CA ILE A 41 -6.58 6.56 -18.74
C ILE A 41 -5.58 5.45 -19.10
N ILE A 42 -5.32 4.53 -18.16
CA ILE A 42 -4.46 3.36 -18.41
C ILE A 42 -5.07 2.42 -19.45
N ASN A 43 -6.38 2.18 -19.38
CA ASN A 43 -7.09 1.36 -20.36
C ASN A 43 -6.93 1.90 -21.79
N GLU A 44 -7.14 3.21 -21.97
CA GLU A 44 -6.92 3.86 -23.27
C GLU A 44 -5.46 3.77 -23.73
N LYS A 45 -4.52 3.96 -22.80
CA LYS A 45 -3.09 3.82 -23.08
C LYS A 45 -2.74 2.41 -23.56
N PHE A 46 -3.22 1.36 -22.89
CA PHE A 46 -2.95 -0.01 -23.30
C PHE A 46 -3.57 -0.34 -24.66
N HIS A 47 -4.78 0.13 -24.93
CA HIS A 47 -5.36 0.02 -26.27
C HIS A 47 -4.51 0.73 -27.35
N SER A 48 -4.02 1.92 -27.07
CA SER A 48 -3.17 2.69 -27.99
C SER A 48 -1.84 2.00 -28.32
N MET A 49 -1.36 1.13 -27.40
CA MET A 49 -0.17 0.30 -27.58
C MET A 49 -0.45 -0.99 -28.38
N GLY A 50 -1.71 -1.25 -28.75
CA GLY A 50 -2.11 -2.48 -29.46
C GLY A 50 -2.15 -3.73 -28.58
N LEU A 51 -2.29 -3.57 -27.29
CA LEU A 51 -2.45 -4.70 -26.35
C LEU A 51 -3.88 -5.25 -26.43
N THR A 52 -4.02 -6.55 -26.15
CA THR A 52 -5.33 -7.13 -25.79
C THR A 52 -5.65 -6.69 -24.37
N VAL A 53 -6.67 -5.86 -24.18
CA VAL A 53 -6.99 -5.25 -22.90
C VAL A 53 -8.19 -5.89 -22.26
N ASP A 54 -8.06 -6.15 -20.96
CA ASP A 54 -9.11 -6.65 -20.06
C ASP A 54 -9.25 -5.65 -18.90
N MET A 55 -10.36 -4.94 -18.85
CA MET A 55 -10.71 -4.03 -17.75
C MET A 55 -11.91 -4.61 -17.01
N TRP A 56 -11.77 -4.84 -15.71
CA TRP A 56 -12.74 -5.64 -14.95
C TRP A 56 -12.76 -5.26 -13.46
N ASP A 57 -13.96 -5.22 -12.87
CA ASP A 57 -14.11 -5.02 -11.42
C ASP A 57 -13.64 -6.27 -10.67
N LEU A 58 -13.06 -6.08 -9.49
CA LEU A 58 -12.60 -7.17 -8.66
C LEU A 58 -13.77 -8.06 -8.20
N PRO A 59 -13.61 -9.39 -8.17
CA PRO A 59 -14.66 -10.33 -7.79
C PRO A 59 -14.82 -10.40 -6.26
N ASP A 60 -15.53 -9.46 -5.66
CA ASP A 60 -15.66 -9.26 -4.22
C ASP A 60 -16.02 -10.56 -3.46
N GLU A 61 -17.02 -11.30 -3.93
CA GLU A 61 -17.47 -12.54 -3.30
C GLU A 61 -16.46 -13.69 -3.38
N GLU A 62 -15.61 -13.72 -4.40
CA GLU A 62 -14.55 -14.72 -4.55
C GLU A 62 -13.34 -14.35 -3.70
N LEU A 63 -12.98 -13.07 -3.69
CA LEU A 63 -11.91 -12.52 -2.87
C LEU A 63 -12.13 -12.83 -1.39
N LYS A 64 -13.30 -12.54 -0.85
CA LYS A 64 -13.68 -12.77 0.56
C LYS A 64 -13.52 -14.21 1.03
N LYS A 65 -13.55 -15.18 0.10
CA LYS A 65 -13.38 -16.62 0.41
C LYS A 65 -11.91 -17.04 0.45
N HIS A 66 -11.02 -16.22 -0.09
CA HIS A 66 -9.61 -16.58 -0.19
C HIS A 66 -8.87 -16.28 1.13
N PRO A 67 -7.99 -17.18 1.63
CA PRO A 67 -7.28 -16.97 2.90
C PRO A 67 -6.35 -15.76 2.90
N ALA A 68 -5.87 -15.32 1.73
CA ALA A 68 -5.07 -14.11 1.59
C ALA A 68 -5.90 -12.83 1.37
N TYR A 69 -7.23 -12.90 1.49
CA TYR A 69 -8.07 -11.71 1.41
C TYR A 69 -7.82 -10.79 2.59
N VAL A 70 -7.63 -9.52 2.30
CA VAL A 70 -7.52 -8.46 3.31
C VAL A 70 -8.85 -7.73 3.41
N PRO A 71 -9.52 -7.75 4.59
CA PRO A 71 -10.76 -7.00 4.79
C PRO A 71 -10.57 -5.50 4.57
N THR A 72 -11.49 -4.89 3.82
CA THR A 72 -11.52 -3.46 3.54
C THR A 72 -12.91 -2.90 3.82
N ASP A 73 -13.00 -1.60 4.15
CA ASP A 73 -14.25 -0.88 4.34
C ASP A 73 -14.90 -0.46 3.01
N TYR A 74 -14.24 -0.70 1.87
CA TYR A 74 -14.71 -0.34 0.54
C TYR A 74 -15.33 -1.53 -0.20
N THR A 75 -16.16 -1.22 -1.18
CA THR A 75 -16.65 -2.20 -2.16
C THR A 75 -15.84 -2.12 -3.44
N TYR A 76 -15.74 -3.22 -4.20
CA TYR A 76 -15.01 -3.24 -5.48
C TYR A 76 -15.88 -2.92 -6.70
N LYS A 77 -17.12 -2.51 -6.49
CA LYS A 77 -18.01 -2.08 -7.58
C LYS A 77 -17.51 -0.78 -8.21
N ASN A 78 -17.33 -0.78 -9.53
CA ASN A 78 -16.77 0.33 -10.31
C ASN A 78 -15.31 0.66 -9.94
N ARG A 79 -14.55 -0.27 -9.40
CA ARG A 79 -13.13 -0.17 -9.09
C ARG A 79 -12.36 -1.24 -9.87
N PRO A 80 -12.08 -1.00 -11.16
CA PRO A 80 -11.50 -2.03 -12.00
C PRO A 80 -9.98 -2.11 -11.90
N ASN A 81 -9.45 -3.32 -12.07
CA ASN A 81 -8.11 -3.54 -12.57
C ASN A 81 -8.09 -3.39 -14.08
N VAL A 82 -6.92 -3.08 -14.66
CA VAL A 82 -6.68 -3.08 -16.11
C VAL A 82 -5.49 -3.96 -16.42
N SER A 83 -5.70 -4.94 -17.27
CA SER A 83 -4.69 -5.90 -17.71
C SER A 83 -4.50 -5.80 -19.20
N GLY A 84 -3.29 -5.53 -19.66
CA GLY A 84 -2.91 -5.50 -21.08
C GLY A 84 -1.99 -6.68 -21.40
N LYS A 85 -2.28 -7.41 -22.47
CA LYS A 85 -1.46 -8.51 -22.97
C LYS A 85 -0.85 -8.17 -24.31
N LEU A 86 0.47 -8.30 -24.42
CA LEU A 86 1.22 -8.31 -25.68
C LEU A 86 1.55 -9.74 -26.05
N GLU A 87 1.02 -10.19 -27.19
CA GLU A 87 1.26 -11.55 -27.67
C GLU A 87 2.72 -11.78 -28.07
N GLY A 88 3.27 -12.90 -27.65
CA GLY A 88 4.59 -13.36 -28.06
C GLY A 88 4.56 -14.09 -29.41
N THR A 89 5.73 -14.21 -30.05
CA THR A 89 5.88 -14.99 -31.29
C THR A 89 6.01 -16.50 -31.06
N GLY A 90 6.05 -16.91 -29.81
CA GLY A 90 6.16 -18.30 -29.36
C GLY A 90 7.59 -18.70 -28.93
N GLY A 91 7.65 -19.69 -28.05
CA GLY A 91 8.91 -20.31 -27.60
C GLY A 91 9.76 -19.48 -26.63
N GLY A 92 9.23 -18.43 -26.03
CA GLY A 92 9.87 -17.64 -24.98
C GLY A 92 9.15 -17.77 -23.63
N LYS A 93 9.85 -17.40 -22.55
CA LYS A 93 9.26 -17.25 -21.23
C LYS A 93 8.39 -16.01 -21.18
N SER A 94 7.29 -16.09 -20.46
CA SER A 94 6.38 -14.99 -20.22
C SER A 94 6.89 -14.04 -19.13
N LEU A 95 6.55 -12.76 -19.24
CA LEU A 95 6.90 -11.73 -18.28
C LEU A 95 5.65 -10.94 -17.90
N MET A 96 5.48 -10.72 -16.62
CA MET A 96 4.45 -9.85 -16.06
C MET A 96 5.09 -8.60 -15.47
N PHE A 97 4.51 -7.45 -15.76
CA PHE A 97 4.73 -6.21 -15.01
C PHE A 97 3.46 -5.93 -14.22
N LEU A 98 3.62 -5.58 -12.95
CA LEU A 98 2.51 -5.28 -12.07
C LEU A 98 2.79 -3.97 -11.33
N GLY A 99 1.86 -3.03 -11.39
CA GLY A 99 1.94 -1.77 -10.67
C GLY A 99 0.56 -1.25 -10.32
N HIS A 100 0.47 -0.44 -9.25
CA HIS A 100 -0.78 0.10 -8.76
C HIS A 100 -1.00 1.56 -9.13
N VAL A 101 -2.27 1.99 -9.18
CA VAL A 101 -2.66 3.38 -9.41
C VAL A 101 -3.20 4.04 -8.15
N ASP A 102 -3.67 3.26 -7.19
CA ASP A 102 -4.14 3.77 -5.91
C ASP A 102 -3.00 4.46 -5.15
N VAL A 103 -3.37 5.39 -4.30
CA VAL A 103 -2.43 6.19 -3.54
C VAL A 103 -2.96 6.44 -2.13
N VAL A 104 -2.07 6.53 -1.16
CA VAL A 104 -2.43 6.89 0.22
C VAL A 104 -2.95 8.33 0.31
N PRO A 105 -3.73 8.67 1.36
CA PRO A 105 -4.25 10.02 1.58
C PRO A 105 -3.17 11.09 1.52
N THR A 106 -3.53 12.29 1.04
CA THR A 106 -2.61 13.43 0.93
C THR A 106 -2.29 14.09 2.27
N GLY A 107 -3.13 13.85 3.28
CA GLY A 107 -3.19 14.72 4.45
C GLY A 107 -3.75 16.10 4.11
N PRO A 108 -3.57 17.11 4.99
CA PRO A 108 -4.04 18.46 4.72
C PRO A 108 -3.32 19.08 3.52
N GLU A 109 -4.07 19.47 2.47
CA GLU A 109 -3.47 19.99 1.22
C GLU A 109 -2.70 21.29 1.43
N GLU A 110 -3.06 22.08 2.42
CA GLU A 110 -2.35 23.32 2.80
C GLU A 110 -0.92 23.11 3.32
N THR A 111 -0.55 21.88 3.63
CA THR A 111 0.83 21.54 4.03
C THR A 111 1.75 21.22 2.85
N TRP A 112 1.19 21.16 1.63
CA TRP A 112 1.94 20.92 0.43
C TRP A 112 2.45 22.21 -0.19
N GLU A 113 3.72 22.25 -0.64
CA GLU A 113 4.27 23.39 -1.41
C GLU A 113 3.59 23.59 -2.77
N LEU A 114 3.23 22.48 -3.40
CA LEU A 114 2.43 22.42 -4.62
C LEU A 114 1.24 21.50 -4.36
N SER A 115 0.11 21.73 -5.02
CA SER A 115 -1.04 20.82 -4.85
C SER A 115 -0.62 19.35 -5.03
N PRO A 116 -1.09 18.43 -4.18
CA PRO A 116 -0.80 16.98 -4.31
C PRO A 116 -1.20 16.40 -5.68
N TRP A 117 -2.05 17.13 -6.41
CA TRP A 117 -2.52 16.76 -7.76
C TRP A 117 -1.95 17.69 -8.85
N SER A 118 -0.88 18.40 -8.59
CA SER A 118 -0.31 19.36 -9.56
C SER A 118 0.27 18.67 -10.80
N GLY A 119 0.95 17.54 -10.62
CA GLY A 119 1.68 16.87 -11.70
C GLY A 119 2.72 17.80 -12.37
N GLU A 120 3.18 18.84 -11.68
CA GLU A 120 4.15 19.77 -12.24
C GLU A 120 5.52 19.13 -12.42
N TYR A 121 6.19 19.50 -13.51
CA TYR A 121 7.56 19.08 -13.79
C TYR A 121 8.51 20.25 -13.57
N ILE A 122 9.30 20.19 -12.52
CA ILE A 122 10.22 21.23 -12.10
C ILE A 122 11.57 20.58 -11.76
N ASP A 123 12.66 21.11 -12.32
CA ASP A 123 14.04 20.68 -12.05
C ASP A 123 14.25 19.15 -12.16
N GLY A 124 13.66 18.55 -13.19
CA GLY A 124 13.81 17.12 -13.46
C GLY A 124 12.94 16.20 -12.61
N LYS A 125 11.98 16.75 -11.86
CA LYS A 125 11.09 15.99 -10.96
C LYS A 125 9.62 16.27 -11.27
N VAL A 126 8.79 15.23 -11.19
CA VAL A 126 7.33 15.36 -11.20
C VAL A 126 6.83 15.41 -9.77
N TYR A 127 6.11 16.49 -9.45
CA TYR A 127 5.56 16.73 -8.12
C TYR A 127 4.11 16.27 -8.03
N GLY A 128 3.77 15.56 -6.95
CA GLY A 128 2.42 15.18 -6.60
C GLY A 128 2.32 13.79 -5.96
N ARG A 129 1.17 13.51 -5.33
CA ARG A 129 0.87 12.23 -4.71
C ARG A 129 0.86 11.11 -5.76
N GLY A 130 1.55 9.99 -5.48
CA GLY A 130 1.68 8.87 -6.38
C GLY A 130 2.74 9.03 -7.48
N SER A 131 3.43 10.18 -7.61
CA SER A 131 4.48 10.36 -8.62
C SER A 131 5.64 9.39 -8.43
N CYS A 132 5.99 9.05 -7.20
CA CYS A 132 7.03 8.09 -6.84
C CYS A 132 6.44 6.70 -6.59
N ASP A 133 5.40 6.63 -5.80
CA ASP A 133 4.71 5.41 -5.36
C ASP A 133 3.28 5.38 -5.90
N MET A 134 2.94 4.53 -6.98
CA MET A 134 4.00 4.03 -7.88
C MET A 134 3.69 4.38 -9.36
N LYS A 135 2.94 5.48 -9.64
CA LYS A 135 2.60 5.89 -11.02
C LYS A 135 3.84 6.10 -11.91
N GLY A 136 4.97 6.55 -11.31
CA GLY A 136 6.25 6.65 -12.01
C GLY A 136 6.77 5.29 -12.48
N GLY A 137 6.70 4.28 -11.63
CA GLY A 137 7.01 2.89 -11.96
C GLY A 137 6.10 2.34 -13.05
N LEU A 138 4.79 2.60 -12.94
CA LEU A 138 3.78 2.21 -13.91
C LEU A 138 4.07 2.80 -15.31
N VAL A 139 4.42 4.08 -15.39
CA VAL A 139 4.82 4.72 -16.63
C VAL A 139 6.14 4.15 -17.16
N SER A 140 7.08 3.80 -16.28
CA SER A 140 8.36 3.21 -16.68
C SER A 140 8.20 1.84 -17.34
N MET A 141 7.32 0.99 -16.87
CA MET A 141 7.04 -0.31 -17.52
C MET A 141 6.37 -0.12 -18.89
N ILE A 142 5.46 0.85 -19.01
CA ILE A 142 4.82 1.23 -20.28
C ILE A 142 5.87 1.72 -21.28
N LEU A 143 6.74 2.65 -20.87
CA LEU A 143 7.83 3.20 -21.68
C LEU A 143 8.79 2.11 -22.17
N ALA A 144 9.12 1.16 -21.30
CA ALA A 144 9.98 0.03 -21.69
C ALA A 144 9.38 -0.76 -22.86
N ILE A 145 8.10 -1.10 -22.80
CA ILE A 145 7.42 -1.85 -23.86
C ILE A 145 7.24 -1.00 -25.13
N GLU A 146 6.81 0.27 -25.01
CA GLU A 146 6.70 1.17 -26.17
C GLU A 146 8.05 1.34 -26.89
N SER A 147 9.16 1.41 -26.14
CA SER A 147 10.51 1.53 -26.72
C SER A 147 10.88 0.30 -27.53
N LEU A 148 10.59 -0.89 -27.04
CA LEU A 148 10.83 -2.13 -27.76
C LEU A 148 9.94 -2.26 -29.01
N GLN A 149 8.66 -1.86 -28.91
CA GLN A 149 7.73 -1.85 -30.04
C GLN A 149 8.19 -0.86 -31.13
N LYS A 150 8.67 0.34 -30.73
CA LYS A 150 9.21 1.35 -31.64
C LYS A 150 10.39 0.82 -32.46
N LEU A 151 11.22 -0.02 -31.87
CA LEU A 151 12.34 -0.68 -32.54
C LEU A 151 11.91 -1.90 -33.38
N GLY A 152 10.62 -2.21 -33.45
CA GLY A 152 10.10 -3.39 -34.14
C GLY A 152 10.51 -4.71 -33.51
N LEU A 153 10.95 -4.69 -32.24
CA LEU A 153 11.37 -5.90 -31.52
C LEU A 153 10.16 -6.69 -31.10
N LYS A 154 10.11 -7.95 -31.54
CA LYS A 154 9.06 -8.89 -31.14
C LYS A 154 9.55 -9.76 -30.00
N MET A 155 8.74 -9.85 -28.94
CA MET A 155 8.99 -10.75 -27.82
C MET A 155 8.69 -12.17 -28.22
N LYS A 156 9.47 -13.14 -27.73
CA LYS A 156 9.15 -14.58 -27.93
C LYS A 156 8.07 -15.03 -26.98
N GLY A 157 8.13 -14.62 -25.71
CA GLY A 157 7.12 -14.88 -24.70
C GLY A 157 6.05 -13.79 -24.66
N GLU A 158 4.93 -14.11 -24.02
CA GLU A 158 3.87 -13.14 -23.74
C GLU A 158 4.35 -12.12 -22.70
N VAL A 159 3.88 -10.88 -22.83
CA VAL A 159 4.14 -9.84 -21.83
C VAL A 159 2.80 -9.30 -21.33
N TYR A 160 2.64 -9.30 -20.01
CA TYR A 160 1.49 -8.75 -19.34
C TYR A 160 1.85 -7.43 -18.65
N LEU A 161 1.01 -6.42 -18.80
CA LEU A 161 1.05 -5.18 -18.04
C LEU A 161 -0.21 -5.11 -17.19
N HIS A 162 -0.07 -5.11 -15.88
CA HIS A 162 -1.19 -4.98 -14.95
C HIS A 162 -1.12 -3.64 -14.25
N SER A 163 -2.20 -2.88 -14.33
CA SER A 163 -2.50 -1.73 -13.49
C SER A 163 -3.58 -2.17 -12.50
N ILE A 164 -3.22 -2.24 -11.25
CA ILE A 164 -4.09 -2.72 -10.19
C ILE A 164 -4.55 -1.59 -9.28
N ILE A 165 -5.53 -1.88 -8.45
CA ILE A 165 -6.03 -1.06 -7.36
C ILE A 165 -5.78 -1.76 -6.03
N ASP A 166 -5.98 -1.05 -4.92
CA ASP A 166 -6.00 -1.61 -3.56
C ASP A 166 -4.68 -2.30 -3.17
N GLU A 167 -3.55 -1.77 -3.64
CA GLU A 167 -2.22 -2.23 -3.21
C GLU A 167 -1.90 -1.70 -1.82
N GLU A 168 -2.05 -0.39 -1.62
CA GLU A 168 -1.69 0.36 -0.42
C GLU A 168 -2.50 -0.06 0.83
N ALA A 169 -3.72 -0.58 0.62
CA ALA A 169 -4.60 -0.98 1.71
C ALA A 169 -4.61 -2.49 1.99
N GLY A 170 -4.24 -3.34 1.02
CA GLY A 170 -4.32 -4.77 1.28
C GLY A 170 -3.88 -5.72 0.18
N GLY A 171 -3.60 -5.24 -1.03
CA GLY A 171 -3.13 -6.08 -2.13
C GLY A 171 -4.20 -6.96 -2.78
N ASN A 172 -5.48 -6.69 -2.53
CA ASN A 172 -6.57 -7.48 -3.11
C ASN A 172 -6.65 -7.35 -4.65
N GLY A 173 -6.15 -6.24 -5.22
CA GLY A 173 -6.01 -6.09 -6.67
C GLY A 173 -5.06 -7.10 -7.29
N THR A 174 -3.93 -7.36 -6.63
CA THR A 174 -2.99 -8.42 -7.03
C THR A 174 -3.63 -9.80 -6.89
N LEU A 175 -4.26 -10.06 -5.74
CA LEU A 175 -4.97 -11.32 -5.50
C LEU A 175 -6.04 -11.58 -6.57
N ALA A 176 -6.78 -10.55 -6.95
CA ALA A 176 -7.80 -10.64 -7.99
C ALA A 176 -7.21 -11.02 -9.36
N CYS A 177 -6.03 -10.48 -9.74
CA CYS A 177 -5.32 -10.91 -10.95
C CYS A 177 -4.98 -12.39 -10.90
N LEU A 178 -4.53 -12.90 -9.76
CA LEU A 178 -4.23 -14.30 -9.56
C LEU A 178 -5.48 -15.19 -9.64
N LEU A 179 -6.59 -14.79 -9.05
CA LEU A 179 -7.88 -15.50 -9.12
C LEU A 179 -8.42 -15.53 -10.55
N ARG A 180 -8.24 -14.43 -11.31
CA ARG A 180 -8.63 -14.37 -12.74
C ARG A 180 -7.77 -15.25 -13.64
N GLY A 181 -6.69 -15.84 -13.12
CA GLY A 181 -5.86 -16.81 -13.80
C GLY A 181 -4.61 -16.25 -14.47
N TYR A 182 -4.28 -14.98 -14.28
CA TYR A 182 -3.04 -14.43 -14.80
C TYR A 182 -1.82 -15.10 -14.15
N ARG A 183 -0.90 -15.57 -14.98
CA ARG A 183 0.35 -16.25 -14.59
C ARG A 183 1.44 -15.90 -15.58
N ALA A 184 2.69 -15.82 -15.10
CA ALA A 184 3.87 -15.64 -15.93
C ALA A 184 5.07 -16.38 -15.33
N ASP A 185 6.11 -16.60 -16.12
CA ASP A 185 7.36 -17.22 -15.65
C ASP A 185 8.18 -16.29 -14.72
N ALA A 186 7.99 -14.97 -14.85
CA ALA A 186 8.59 -13.97 -13.99
C ALA A 186 7.67 -12.76 -13.86
N CYS A 187 7.81 -12.02 -12.74
CA CYS A 187 7.13 -10.77 -12.48
C CYS A 187 8.15 -9.68 -12.11
N VAL A 188 7.91 -8.46 -12.60
CA VAL A 188 8.63 -7.25 -12.22
C VAL A 188 7.62 -6.25 -11.69
N GLN A 189 7.85 -5.78 -10.47
CA GLN A 189 7.06 -4.74 -9.82
C GLN A 189 7.96 -3.52 -9.65
N PRO A 190 7.72 -2.43 -10.40
CA PRO A 190 8.59 -1.27 -10.42
C PRO A 190 8.30 -0.28 -9.29
N GLU A 191 8.29 -0.79 -8.05
CA GLU A 191 8.16 0.00 -6.83
C GLU A 191 9.38 0.91 -6.58
N PRO A 192 9.24 1.98 -5.78
CA PRO A 192 10.32 2.90 -5.51
C PRO A 192 11.45 2.25 -4.71
N SER A 193 12.53 1.85 -5.39
CA SER A 193 13.70 1.18 -4.81
C SER A 193 14.99 2.00 -4.83
N GLY A 194 14.89 3.30 -5.24
CA GLY A 194 16.04 4.18 -5.40
C GLY A 194 16.90 3.86 -6.64
N LEU A 195 16.34 3.18 -7.65
CA LEU A 195 16.91 2.88 -8.99
C LEU A 195 18.17 1.99 -9.02
N LYS A 196 18.84 1.78 -7.90
CA LYS A 196 20.10 1.03 -7.79
C LYS A 196 19.99 -0.22 -6.93
N ARG A 197 18.77 -0.56 -6.51
CA ARG A 197 18.49 -1.68 -5.61
C ARG A 197 17.40 -2.55 -6.19
N ILE A 198 17.53 -3.84 -5.96
CA ILE A 198 16.49 -4.83 -6.19
C ILE A 198 16.15 -5.38 -4.81
N SER A 199 14.91 -5.26 -4.39
CA SER A 199 14.44 -5.88 -3.14
C SER A 199 14.39 -7.39 -3.33
N ILE A 200 15.07 -8.12 -2.45
CA ILE A 200 15.13 -9.60 -2.46
C ILE A 200 14.38 -10.20 -1.28
N SER A 201 13.93 -9.36 -0.36
CA SER A 201 13.16 -9.72 0.83
C SER A 201 12.44 -8.49 1.36
N GLY A 202 11.31 -8.69 2.00
CA GLY A 202 10.52 -7.66 2.67
C GLY A 202 10.25 -8.04 4.12
N ARG A 203 9.80 -7.07 4.92
CA ARG A 203 9.23 -7.34 6.24
C ARG A 203 7.80 -7.85 6.06
N GLY A 204 7.36 -8.75 6.92
CA GLY A 204 5.93 -8.99 7.10
C GLY A 204 5.28 -7.83 7.85
N ALA A 205 4.01 -7.56 7.58
CA ALA A 205 3.29 -6.46 8.22
C ALA A 205 1.80 -6.78 8.44
N GLN A 206 1.22 -6.13 9.45
CA GLN A 206 -0.20 -6.17 9.72
C GLN A 206 -0.65 -4.87 10.38
N PHE A 207 -1.74 -4.28 9.91
CA PHE A 207 -2.39 -3.19 10.62
C PHE A 207 -3.21 -3.70 11.79
N PHE A 208 -3.21 -2.91 12.87
CA PHE A 208 -4.02 -3.18 14.04
C PHE A 208 -4.80 -1.94 14.49
N ARG A 209 -5.91 -2.21 15.19
CA ARG A 209 -6.73 -1.20 15.85
C ARG A 209 -6.92 -1.61 17.30
N ILE A 210 -6.74 -0.67 18.24
CA ILE A 210 -7.05 -0.84 19.65
C ILE A 210 -8.17 0.14 20.00
N ILE A 211 -9.31 -0.39 20.43
CA ILE A 211 -10.43 0.39 20.95
C ILE A 211 -10.30 0.43 22.46
N VAL A 212 -10.22 1.64 22.98
CA VAL A 212 -10.03 1.92 24.41
C VAL A 212 -11.34 2.46 24.96
N PRO A 213 -12.06 1.71 25.79
CA PRO A 213 -13.33 2.13 26.35
C PRO A 213 -13.15 3.24 27.39
N GLY A 214 -14.11 4.16 27.41
CA GLY A 214 -14.24 5.20 28.41
C GLY A 214 -15.63 5.23 29.01
N GLN A 215 -15.87 6.23 29.82
CA GLN A 215 -17.19 6.51 30.41
C GLN A 215 -17.59 7.93 30.06
N SER A 216 -18.54 8.06 29.14
CA SER A 216 -19.00 9.35 28.62
C SER A 216 -19.87 10.12 29.64
N GLY A 217 -19.80 11.44 29.55
CA GLY A 217 -20.62 12.36 30.33
C GLY A 217 -20.13 13.80 30.23
N GLY A 218 -20.89 14.73 30.80
CA GLY A 218 -20.50 16.14 30.82
C GLY A 218 -19.21 16.40 31.58
N THR A 219 -18.46 17.42 31.17
CA THR A 219 -17.18 17.77 31.80
C THR A 219 -17.29 18.17 33.25
N GLU A 220 -18.46 18.56 33.74
CA GLU A 220 -18.75 18.79 35.16
C GLU A 220 -18.57 17.54 36.03
N TYR A 221 -18.68 16.34 35.42
CA TYR A 221 -18.49 15.04 36.10
C TYR A 221 -17.11 14.43 35.83
N LYS A 222 -16.18 15.12 35.16
CA LYS A 222 -14.90 14.57 34.67
C LYS A 222 -14.09 13.77 35.70
N HIS A 223 -14.21 14.11 36.99
CA HIS A 223 -13.46 13.45 38.06
C HIS A 223 -14.05 12.08 38.48
N SER A 224 -15.30 11.81 38.11
CA SER A 224 -15.99 10.53 38.33
C SER A 224 -16.14 9.69 37.08
N LEU A 225 -15.69 10.21 35.92
CA LEU A 225 -15.72 9.54 34.63
C LEU A 225 -14.34 9.04 34.23
N ILE A 226 -14.33 8.05 33.39
CA ILE A 226 -13.09 7.53 32.79
C ILE A 226 -12.91 8.16 31.40
N ASN A 227 -11.87 8.97 31.26
CA ASN A 227 -11.57 9.60 29.99
C ASN A 227 -10.73 8.66 29.11
N PRO A 228 -11.27 8.18 27.97
CA PRO A 228 -10.54 7.28 27.09
C PRO A 228 -9.36 7.95 26.38
N ILE A 229 -9.30 9.27 26.32
CA ILE A 229 -8.11 9.99 25.81
C ILE A 229 -6.92 9.72 26.73
N THR A 230 -7.11 9.87 28.07
CA THR A 230 -6.06 9.59 29.04
C THR A 230 -5.66 8.11 29.00
N LYS A 231 -6.64 7.20 29.00
CA LYS A 231 -6.38 5.76 28.88
C LYS A 231 -5.73 5.38 27.56
N GLY A 232 -6.11 6.03 26.46
CA GLY A 232 -5.48 5.84 25.15
C GLY A 232 -4.01 6.27 25.11
N LEU A 233 -3.64 7.35 25.81
CA LEU A 233 -2.23 7.76 25.95
C LEU A 233 -1.42 6.72 26.73
N GLU A 234 -1.99 6.08 27.75
CA GLU A 234 -1.35 4.99 28.49
C GLU A 234 -1.16 3.75 27.57
N VAL A 235 -2.17 3.40 26.76
CA VAL A 235 -2.07 2.33 25.73
C VAL A 235 -1.02 2.67 24.67
N PHE A 236 -0.98 3.92 24.20
CA PHE A 236 0.07 4.39 23.28
C PHE A 236 1.46 4.11 23.85
N GLN A 237 1.71 4.48 25.11
CA GLN A 237 2.99 4.23 25.78
C GLN A 237 3.30 2.73 25.90
N ALA A 238 2.30 1.89 26.10
CA ALA A 238 2.49 0.44 26.13
C ALA A 238 2.91 -0.12 24.76
N VAL A 239 2.33 0.37 23.68
CA VAL A 239 2.72 -0.01 22.30
C VAL A 239 4.15 0.44 22.00
N GLU A 240 4.52 1.66 22.38
CA GLU A 240 5.90 2.16 22.24
C GLU A 240 6.91 1.31 23.02
N ALA A 241 6.57 0.93 24.25
CA ALA A 241 7.42 0.04 25.06
C ALA A 241 7.58 -1.35 24.43
N PHE A 242 6.52 -1.90 23.83
CA PHE A 242 6.61 -3.14 23.05
C PHE A 242 7.52 -2.96 21.83
N SER A 243 7.40 -1.86 21.09
CA SER A 243 8.23 -1.53 19.93
C SER A 243 9.72 -1.51 20.31
N ILE A 244 10.07 -0.79 21.37
CA ILE A 244 11.46 -0.71 21.89
C ILE A 244 12.00 -2.09 22.28
N MET A 245 11.18 -2.89 22.96
CA MET A 245 11.54 -4.26 23.33
C MET A 245 11.81 -5.10 22.06
N ARG A 246 10.94 -5.05 21.06
CA ARG A 246 11.08 -5.76 19.81
C ARG A 246 12.37 -5.36 19.06
N GLU A 247 12.65 -4.06 18.93
CA GLU A 247 13.88 -3.56 18.30
C GLU A 247 15.15 -4.10 18.96
N SER A 248 15.15 -4.23 20.31
CA SER A 248 16.31 -4.71 21.07
C SER A 248 16.55 -6.22 20.93
N GLU A 249 15.51 -7.01 20.75
CA GLU A 249 15.56 -8.47 20.70
C GLU A 249 15.73 -9.02 19.28
N THR A 250 15.37 -8.24 18.26
CA THR A 250 15.28 -8.71 16.88
C THR A 250 16.55 -8.36 16.10
N SER A 251 17.06 -9.34 15.35
CA SER A 251 18.20 -9.16 14.46
C SER A 251 18.08 -10.00 13.20
N HIS A 252 18.55 -9.43 12.09
CA HIS A 252 18.62 -10.14 10.81
C HIS A 252 19.76 -9.54 9.97
N PRO A 253 20.61 -10.33 9.32
CA PRO A 253 21.79 -9.83 8.61
C PRO A 253 21.49 -8.75 7.55
N LEU A 254 20.37 -8.85 6.85
CA LEU A 254 19.96 -7.86 5.84
C LEU A 254 19.47 -6.53 6.45
N TYR A 255 19.19 -6.49 7.75
CA TYR A 255 18.59 -5.33 8.45
C TYR A 255 19.52 -4.70 9.49
N GLU A 256 20.77 -5.15 9.62
CA GLU A 256 21.74 -4.62 10.61
C GLU A 256 22.03 -3.13 10.44
N SER A 257 22.04 -2.64 9.18
CA SER A 257 22.31 -1.24 8.87
C SER A 257 21.04 -0.35 8.89
N ILE A 258 19.88 -0.93 9.18
CA ILE A 258 18.59 -0.21 9.18
C ILE A 258 18.29 0.28 10.59
N THR A 259 17.98 1.57 10.73
CA THR A 259 17.74 2.21 12.03
C THR A 259 16.55 1.61 12.76
N THR A 260 15.43 1.38 12.05
CA THR A 260 14.23 0.74 12.59
C THR A 260 14.02 -0.59 11.87
N LYS A 261 14.31 -1.69 12.55
CA LYS A 261 14.26 -3.04 11.95
C LYS A 261 12.84 -3.58 11.86
N VAL A 262 12.06 -3.40 12.93
CA VAL A 262 10.70 -3.93 13.09
C VAL A 262 9.74 -2.80 13.49
N PRO A 263 9.39 -1.89 12.56
CA PRO A 263 8.47 -0.80 12.84
C PRO A 263 7.20 -1.30 13.50
N THR A 264 6.91 -0.79 14.68
CA THR A 264 5.68 -1.05 15.41
C THR A 264 5.29 0.25 16.08
N GLY A 265 4.09 0.74 15.83
CA GLY A 265 3.69 2.01 16.42
C GLY A 265 2.27 2.41 16.04
N ILE A 266 1.76 3.41 16.75
CA ILE A 266 0.44 4.00 16.52
C ILE A 266 0.61 5.24 15.66
N CYS A 267 -0.09 5.29 14.54
CA CYS A 267 -0.04 6.38 13.57
C CYS A 267 -1.33 7.20 13.52
N LYS A 268 -2.43 6.67 14.09
CA LYS A 268 -3.72 7.38 14.15
C LYS A 268 -4.29 7.25 15.56
N PHE A 269 -4.85 8.35 16.08
CA PHE A 269 -5.50 8.40 17.36
C PHE A 269 -6.73 9.32 17.27
N HIS A 270 -7.90 8.74 17.43
CA HIS A 270 -9.17 9.46 17.38
C HIS A 270 -9.95 9.28 18.68
N ALA A 271 -10.48 10.37 19.23
CA ALA A 271 -11.32 10.33 20.42
C ALA A 271 -12.16 11.61 20.55
N GLY A 272 -13.42 11.45 20.95
CA GLY A 272 -14.33 12.53 21.27
C GLY A 272 -14.89 13.25 20.06
N GLU A 273 -16.09 13.77 20.22
CA GLU A 273 -16.84 14.48 19.18
C GLU A 273 -17.24 15.90 19.60
N TRP A 274 -17.29 16.15 20.91
CA TRP A 274 -17.75 17.41 21.44
C TRP A 274 -16.88 17.92 22.61
N PRO A 275 -16.48 19.23 22.62
CA PRO A 275 -15.50 19.74 23.59
C PRO A 275 -15.94 19.70 25.06
N SER A 276 -17.22 19.68 25.35
CA SER A 276 -17.75 19.66 26.73
C SER A 276 -18.26 18.28 27.18
N THR A 277 -17.90 17.23 26.44
CA THR A 277 -18.31 15.85 26.75
C THR A 277 -17.07 14.96 26.81
N VAL A 278 -16.90 14.20 27.90
CA VAL A 278 -15.91 13.14 27.98
C VAL A 278 -16.28 12.07 26.97
N ALA A 279 -15.33 11.64 26.13
CA ALA A 279 -15.57 10.67 25.07
C ALA A 279 -16.04 9.30 25.62
N GLU A 280 -16.69 8.53 24.77
CA GLU A 280 -17.11 7.17 25.09
C GLU A 280 -15.98 6.16 24.86
N GLN A 281 -15.18 6.41 23.83
CA GLN A 281 -14.04 5.58 23.47
C GLN A 281 -12.93 6.39 22.81
N ALA A 282 -11.74 5.82 22.80
CA ALA A 282 -10.65 6.22 21.90
C ALA A 282 -10.28 5.06 20.97
N VAL A 283 -9.87 5.39 19.75
CA VAL A 283 -9.46 4.43 18.73
C VAL A 283 -8.03 4.76 18.31
N LEU A 284 -7.13 3.80 18.50
CA LEU A 284 -5.72 3.88 18.13
C LEU A 284 -5.46 2.88 17.00
N GLU A 285 -4.87 3.34 15.89
CA GLU A 285 -4.53 2.48 14.76
C GLU A 285 -3.04 2.58 14.45
N GLY A 286 -2.46 1.45 14.06
CA GLY A 286 -1.03 1.38 13.80
C GLY A 286 -0.60 0.16 13.00
N THR A 287 0.71 0.00 12.86
CA THR A 287 1.35 -1.13 12.17
C THR A 287 2.18 -1.98 13.12
N LEU A 288 2.22 -3.26 12.84
CA LEU A 288 3.08 -4.27 13.48
C LEU A 288 3.84 -4.99 12.38
N GLU A 289 5.19 -4.93 12.43
CA GLU A 289 6.03 -5.56 11.41
C GLU A 289 6.93 -6.65 12.01
N CYS A 290 7.36 -7.57 11.13
CA CYS A 290 8.29 -8.64 11.48
C CYS A 290 9.37 -8.81 10.39
N LEU A 291 10.53 -9.37 10.78
CA LEU A 291 11.62 -9.66 9.85
C LEU A 291 11.40 -11.01 9.12
N PRO A 292 12.12 -11.24 7.98
CA PRO A 292 11.96 -12.45 7.17
C PRO A 292 12.23 -13.79 7.88
N ASN A 293 12.80 -13.77 9.06
CA ASN A 293 13.02 -14.97 9.89
C ASN A 293 12.00 -15.14 11.03
N GLU A 294 10.94 -14.33 11.02
CA GLU A 294 9.89 -14.34 12.03
C GLU A 294 8.53 -14.70 11.41
N ASP A 295 7.69 -15.36 12.19
CA ASP A 295 6.30 -15.64 11.82
C ASP A 295 5.40 -14.49 12.29
N ILE A 296 4.72 -13.81 11.38
CA ILE A 296 3.79 -12.71 11.70
C ILE A 296 2.68 -13.15 12.66
N HIS A 297 2.22 -14.40 12.60
CA HIS A 297 1.18 -14.91 13.49
C HIS A 297 1.70 -15.06 14.93
N GLU A 298 2.93 -15.49 15.11
CA GLU A 298 3.58 -15.52 16.42
C GLU A 298 3.77 -14.11 16.98
N ILE A 299 4.21 -13.16 16.14
CA ILE A 299 4.39 -11.76 16.56
C ILE A 299 3.05 -11.11 16.92
N LYS A 300 1.98 -11.36 16.15
CA LYS A 300 0.61 -10.92 16.49
C LYS A 300 0.14 -11.49 17.84
N SER A 301 0.38 -12.76 18.07
CA SER A 301 0.01 -13.43 19.33
C SER A 301 0.78 -12.84 20.51
N ARG A 302 2.08 -12.59 20.34
CA ARG A 302 2.94 -11.95 21.34
C ARG A 302 2.49 -10.52 21.64
N PHE A 303 2.18 -9.73 20.61
CA PHE A 303 1.66 -8.37 20.77
C PHE A 303 0.35 -8.36 21.56
N LYS A 304 -0.59 -9.22 21.17
CA LYS A 304 -1.87 -9.37 21.86
C LYS A 304 -1.68 -9.70 23.34
N SER A 305 -0.85 -10.70 23.63
CA SER A 305 -0.59 -11.12 25.03
C SER A 305 0.05 -9.99 25.83
N TYR A 306 0.98 -9.24 25.23
CA TYR A 306 1.63 -8.11 25.87
C TYR A 306 0.61 -7.01 26.26
N ILE A 307 -0.27 -6.63 25.34
CA ILE A 307 -1.31 -5.61 25.58
C ILE A 307 -2.31 -6.09 26.63
N GLU A 308 -2.71 -7.36 26.60
CA GLU A 308 -3.60 -7.96 27.60
C GLU A 308 -2.96 -8.00 29.00
N GLU A 309 -1.69 -8.39 29.13
CA GLU A 309 -0.97 -8.39 30.41
C GLU A 309 -0.79 -6.99 30.97
N TRP A 310 -0.48 -6.05 30.08
CA TRP A 310 -0.35 -4.66 30.46
C TRP A 310 -1.68 -4.08 30.97
N SER A 311 -2.79 -4.33 30.26
CA SER A 311 -4.11 -3.80 30.60
C SER A 311 -4.62 -4.32 31.97
N ARG A 312 -4.30 -5.58 32.37
CA ARG A 312 -4.68 -6.15 33.67
C ARG A 312 -4.14 -5.40 34.88
N LYS A 313 -3.14 -4.53 34.70
CA LYS A 313 -2.59 -3.68 35.75
C LYS A 313 -3.52 -2.54 36.15
N ASP A 314 -4.48 -2.23 35.29
CA ASP A 314 -5.47 -1.18 35.50
C ASP A 314 -6.84 -1.81 35.78
N SER A 315 -7.42 -1.50 36.96
CA SER A 315 -8.71 -2.06 37.37
C SER A 315 -9.86 -1.73 36.43
N TRP A 316 -9.81 -0.61 35.73
CA TRP A 316 -10.83 -0.24 34.73
C TRP A 316 -10.92 -1.27 33.59
N PHE A 317 -9.79 -1.72 33.08
CA PHE A 317 -9.75 -2.67 31.97
C PHE A 317 -10.14 -4.10 32.36
N ASN A 318 -10.23 -4.43 33.66
CA ASN A 318 -10.74 -5.75 34.10
C ASN A 318 -12.21 -5.93 33.74
N ASP A 319 -13.01 -4.85 33.90
CA ASP A 319 -14.46 -4.87 33.61
C ASP A 319 -14.77 -4.29 32.20
N ASN A 320 -13.86 -3.54 31.64
CA ASN A 320 -13.98 -2.86 30.34
C ASN A 320 -12.75 -3.17 29.48
N PRO A 321 -12.62 -4.38 28.93
CA PRO A 321 -11.40 -4.81 28.24
C PRO A 321 -11.13 -4.00 26.98
N LEU A 322 -9.84 -3.83 26.65
CA LEU A 322 -9.41 -3.34 25.36
C LEU A 322 -9.86 -4.30 24.25
N ILE A 323 -10.28 -3.76 23.11
CA ILE A 323 -10.58 -4.57 21.93
C ILE A 323 -9.43 -4.37 20.94
N LEU A 324 -8.72 -5.46 20.62
CA LEU A 324 -7.68 -5.49 19.62
C LEU A 324 -8.22 -6.15 18.34
N GLU A 325 -8.23 -5.41 17.25
CA GLU A 325 -8.66 -5.86 15.93
C GLU A 325 -7.48 -5.84 14.96
N TRP A 326 -7.45 -6.80 14.04
CA TRP A 326 -6.53 -6.84 12.91
C TRP A 326 -7.30 -6.46 11.66
N PHE A 327 -6.78 -5.53 10.87
CA PHE A 327 -7.45 -5.05 9.67
C PHE A 327 -6.44 -4.61 8.62
N GLY A 328 -6.94 -4.30 7.42
CA GLY A 328 -6.13 -3.73 6.33
C GLY A 328 -4.89 -4.57 6.01
N LEU A 329 -3.86 -3.88 5.56
CA LEU A 329 -2.61 -4.46 5.08
C LEU A 329 -2.13 -5.67 5.90
N TRP A 330 -1.92 -6.78 5.20
CA TRP A 330 -1.35 -8.00 5.76
C TRP A 330 -0.49 -8.72 4.73
N PHE A 331 0.74 -9.04 5.08
CA PHE A 331 1.61 -9.92 4.29
C PHE A 331 2.67 -10.58 5.17
N GLU A 332 3.10 -11.75 4.73
CA GLU A 332 4.21 -12.49 5.33
C GLU A 332 5.55 -11.91 4.90
N SER A 333 6.59 -12.12 5.71
CA SER A 333 7.96 -11.68 5.42
C SER A 333 8.71 -12.63 4.49
#